data_fb6309b2e2ebb94452790970463c85f0
#
_entry.id   fb6309b2e2ebb94452790970463c85f0
#
_cell.length_a   1.000
_cell.length_b   1.000
_cell.length_c   1.000
_cell.angle_alpha   90.00
_cell.angle_beta   90.00
_cell.angle_gamma   90.00
#
_symmetry.space_group_name_H-M   'P 1'
#
loop_
_entity.id
_entity.type
_entity.pdbx_description
1 polymer ?
#
loop_
_entity_poly.entity_id
_entity_poly.type
_entity_poly.pdbx_seq_one_letter_code
_entity_poly.pdbx_strand_id
1 'polypeptide(L)'
;MKFLWVKNIWQTDASFKHPVLKYSDFKSSLNELPDSAAAASPYDADSYETITAELSAYKTKANGYYILIALSIGTILLQQFISMRTQKEQQKYSSADGSGAANQKMMMVIMTVMFAIFAFMYSASFSIYMVTSNIVSLITTVIINKLVDVKMKKDEEKRLQQKYDNRFPGRSYQKDKKSKK
;
A
#
# COMPACT_ATOMS: atom_id res chain seq x y z
N MET A 1 20.88 7.83 -6.96
CA MET A 1 20.29 6.62 -7.59
C MET A 1 19.02 7.02 -8.31
N LYS A 2 18.89 6.62 -9.58
CA LYS A 2 17.72 6.90 -10.42
C LYS A 2 16.83 5.66 -10.49
N PHE A 3 15.51 5.85 -10.46
CA PHE A 3 14.53 4.78 -10.63
C PHE A 3 13.41 5.26 -11.56
N LEU A 4 13.28 4.65 -12.73
CA LEU A 4 12.34 5.05 -13.79
C LEU A 4 12.45 6.55 -14.08
N TRP A 5 11.38 7.32 -13.78
CA TRP A 5 11.33 8.76 -13.95
C TRP A 5 11.91 9.55 -12.77
N VAL A 6 12.01 8.92 -11.58
CA VAL A 6 12.56 9.56 -10.37
C VAL A 6 14.08 9.64 -10.48
N LYS A 7 14.61 10.85 -10.36
CA LYS A 7 16.05 11.09 -10.54
C LYS A 7 16.85 10.78 -9.28
N ASN A 8 16.23 10.99 -8.10
CA ASN A 8 16.80 10.63 -6.82
C ASN A 8 15.73 9.98 -5.94
N ILE A 9 15.90 8.68 -5.65
CA ILE A 9 14.97 7.90 -4.84
C ILE A 9 14.92 8.30 -3.36
N TRP A 10 15.94 8.98 -2.88
CA TRP A 10 16.00 9.48 -1.51
C TRP A 10 15.19 10.77 -1.32
N GLN A 11 14.82 11.43 -2.41
CA GLN A 11 13.90 12.56 -2.42
C GLN A 11 12.49 12.12 -2.77
N THR A 12 11.49 12.90 -2.36
CA THR A 12 10.09 12.64 -2.70
C THR A 12 9.87 12.71 -4.21
N ASP A 13 8.97 11.88 -4.75
CA ASP A 13 8.53 11.92 -6.16
C ASP A 13 7.63 13.13 -6.38
N ALA A 14 8.19 14.33 -6.32
CA ALA A 14 7.48 15.58 -6.44
C ALA A 14 8.19 16.56 -7.37
N SER A 15 7.42 17.38 -8.08
CA SER A 15 7.98 18.36 -9.02
C SER A 15 8.67 19.54 -8.32
N PHE A 16 8.29 19.84 -7.08
CA PHE A 16 8.90 20.92 -6.28
C PHE A 16 10.17 20.47 -5.52
N LYS A 17 10.46 19.17 -5.49
CA LYS A 17 11.69 18.62 -4.94
C LYS A 17 12.71 18.46 -6.06
N HIS A 18 13.96 18.69 -5.73
CA HIS A 18 15.09 18.58 -6.66
C HIS A 18 15.93 17.33 -6.36
N PRO A 19 16.54 16.69 -7.39
CA PRO A 19 17.39 15.52 -7.18
C PRO A 19 18.59 15.78 -6.27
N VAL A 20 19.08 17.01 -6.26
CA VAL A 20 20.17 17.48 -5.38
C VAL A 20 19.54 18.31 -4.28
N LEU A 21 19.82 17.96 -3.03
CA LEU A 21 19.41 18.74 -1.85
C LEU A 21 19.97 20.15 -1.95
N LYS A 22 19.22 21.14 -1.48
CA LYS A 22 19.76 22.48 -1.27
C LYS A 22 20.75 22.45 -0.10
N TYR A 23 21.71 23.37 -0.07
CA TYR A 23 22.67 23.46 1.03
C TYR A 23 21.99 23.62 2.41
N SER A 24 20.89 24.39 2.48
CA SER A 24 20.09 24.54 3.69
C SER A 24 19.54 23.21 4.22
N ASP A 25 19.00 22.39 3.32
CA ASP A 25 18.40 21.10 3.67
C ASP A 25 19.49 20.10 4.05
N PHE A 26 20.63 20.15 3.33
CA PHE A 26 21.82 19.35 3.64
C PHE A 26 22.36 19.69 5.03
N LYS A 27 22.50 20.99 5.35
CA LYS A 27 22.96 21.45 6.67
C LYS A 27 22.00 21.05 7.78
N SER A 28 20.69 21.11 7.55
CA SER A 28 19.69 20.65 8.52
C SER A 28 19.85 19.15 8.81
N SER A 29 20.06 18.34 7.76
CA SER A 29 20.31 16.89 7.93
C SER A 29 21.61 16.59 8.68
N LEU A 30 22.65 17.43 8.54
CA LEU A 30 23.86 17.29 9.31
C LEU A 30 23.66 17.59 10.81
N ASN A 31 22.77 18.53 11.13
CA ASN A 31 22.45 18.88 12.53
C ASN A 31 21.65 17.75 13.25
N GLU A 32 21.06 16.83 12.52
CA GLU A 32 20.40 15.65 13.08
C GLU A 32 21.38 14.52 13.44
N LEU A 33 22.65 14.64 13.02
CA LEU A 33 23.68 13.68 13.36
C LEU A 33 24.21 13.93 14.81
N PRO A 34 24.73 12.90 15.48
CA PRO A 34 25.41 13.05 16.75
C PRO A 34 26.49 14.13 16.64
N ASP A 35 26.68 14.94 17.69
CA ASP A 35 27.64 16.06 17.73
C ASP A 35 29.04 15.69 17.25
N SER A 36 29.48 14.48 17.57
CA SER A 36 30.79 13.96 17.12
C SER A 36 30.89 13.81 15.60
N ALA A 37 29.80 13.44 14.92
CA ALA A 37 29.76 13.28 13.46
C ALA A 37 29.55 14.64 12.77
N ALA A 38 28.75 15.52 13.35
CA ALA A 38 28.49 16.87 12.84
C ALA A 38 29.77 17.74 12.95
N ALA A 39 30.49 17.64 14.05
CA ALA A 39 31.76 18.38 14.27
C ALA A 39 32.92 17.87 13.38
N ALA A 40 32.89 16.61 12.98
CA ALA A 40 33.89 16.02 12.07
C ALA A 40 33.57 16.29 10.60
N SER A 41 32.41 16.90 10.27
CA SER A 41 32.00 17.15 8.89
C SER A 41 32.70 18.40 8.33
N PRO A 42 33.60 18.26 7.33
CA PRO A 42 34.27 19.37 6.70
C PRO A 42 33.41 20.13 5.69
N TYR A 43 32.11 19.83 5.61
CA TYR A 43 31.24 20.33 4.56
C TYR A 43 30.63 21.69 4.90
N ASP A 44 31.38 22.73 4.57
CA ASP A 44 30.91 24.11 4.46
C ASP A 44 30.20 24.37 3.11
N ALA A 45 29.78 25.60 2.88
CA ALA A 45 29.11 25.97 1.64
C ALA A 45 29.96 25.78 0.40
N ASP A 46 31.24 26.09 0.50
CA ASP A 46 32.22 26.05 -0.61
C ASP A 46 32.51 24.59 -0.98
N SER A 47 32.74 23.74 0.02
CA SER A 47 32.88 22.28 -0.19
C SER A 47 31.65 21.67 -0.79
N TYR A 48 30.43 22.05 -0.34
CA TYR A 48 29.20 21.59 -0.91
C TYR A 48 29.06 22.00 -2.38
N GLU A 49 29.35 23.25 -2.74
CA GLU A 49 29.30 23.71 -4.11
C GLU A 49 30.30 22.99 -5.02
N THR A 50 31.50 22.77 -4.55
CA THR A 50 32.55 22.03 -5.25
C THR A 50 32.12 20.59 -5.56
N ILE A 51 31.59 19.88 -4.54
CA ILE A 51 31.14 18.47 -4.70
C ILE A 51 29.92 18.38 -5.61
N THR A 52 29.01 19.36 -5.57
CA THR A 52 27.80 19.36 -6.36
C THR A 52 27.92 20.08 -7.69
N ALA A 53 29.10 20.58 -8.07
CA ALA A 53 29.32 21.32 -9.30
C ALA A 53 28.93 20.52 -10.57
N GLU A 54 29.31 19.25 -10.63
CA GLU A 54 28.94 18.35 -11.73
C GLU A 54 27.46 18.05 -11.80
N LEU A 55 26.72 18.23 -10.69
CA LEU A 55 25.28 18.01 -10.59
C LEU A 55 24.46 19.30 -10.75
N SER A 56 25.09 20.41 -11.13
CA SER A 56 24.46 21.73 -11.25
C SER A 56 23.20 21.69 -12.13
N ALA A 57 23.22 20.94 -13.22
CA ALA A 57 22.07 20.74 -14.11
C ALA A 57 20.85 20.02 -13.44
N TYR A 58 21.06 19.37 -12.32
CA TYR A 58 20.03 18.66 -11.55
C TYR A 58 19.50 19.49 -10.37
N LYS A 59 20.17 20.57 -9.99
CA LYS A 59 19.74 21.44 -8.88
C LYS A 59 18.38 22.11 -9.12
N THR A 60 18.02 22.33 -10.42
CA THR A 60 16.77 23.00 -10.82
C THR A 60 15.72 22.05 -11.42
N LYS A 61 16.10 20.81 -11.74
CA LYS A 61 15.16 19.84 -12.35
C LYS A 61 14.25 19.25 -11.29
N ALA A 62 12.99 18.99 -11.69
CA ALA A 62 12.05 18.23 -10.86
C ALA A 62 12.59 16.83 -10.58
N ASN A 63 12.43 16.35 -9.34
CA ASN A 63 12.81 14.99 -8.97
C ASN A 63 11.84 13.95 -9.54
N GLY A 64 10.56 14.26 -9.59
CA GLY A 64 9.53 13.36 -10.10
C GLY A 64 8.25 14.08 -10.51
N TYR A 65 7.18 13.31 -10.74
CA TYR A 65 5.91 13.77 -11.31
C TYR A 65 4.69 13.31 -10.51
N TYR A 66 4.85 13.00 -9.23
CA TYR A 66 3.79 12.50 -8.31
C TYR A 66 3.22 11.13 -8.69
N ILE A 67 3.81 10.43 -9.66
CA ILE A 67 3.26 9.16 -10.16
C ILE A 67 3.34 8.06 -9.10
N LEU A 68 4.47 7.96 -8.37
CA LEU A 68 4.60 6.98 -7.28
C LEU A 68 3.63 7.30 -6.14
N ILE A 69 3.41 8.57 -5.85
CA ILE A 69 2.46 9.00 -4.82
C ILE A 69 1.02 8.60 -5.21
N ALA A 70 0.62 8.93 -6.45
CA ALA A 70 -0.69 8.55 -6.98
C ALA A 70 -0.88 7.03 -7.01
N LEU A 71 0.16 6.28 -7.37
CA LEU A 71 0.15 4.83 -7.43
C LEU A 71 0.07 4.21 -6.02
N SER A 72 0.76 4.78 -5.04
CA SER A 72 0.67 4.38 -3.64
C SER A 72 -0.75 4.56 -3.09
N ILE A 73 -1.35 5.73 -3.29
CA ILE A 73 -2.72 6.01 -2.85
C ILE A 73 -3.71 5.07 -3.58
N GLY A 74 -3.55 4.89 -4.89
CA GLY A 74 -4.40 4.03 -5.70
C GLY A 74 -4.38 2.57 -5.24
N THR A 75 -3.19 2.03 -4.93
CA THR A 75 -3.06 0.65 -4.43
C THR A 75 -3.66 0.48 -3.03
N ILE A 76 -3.54 1.48 -2.14
CA ILE A 76 -4.18 1.49 -0.83
C ILE A 76 -5.70 1.48 -0.97
N LEU A 77 -6.27 2.35 -1.81
CA LEU A 77 -7.72 2.40 -2.06
C LEU A 77 -8.23 1.08 -2.64
N LEU A 78 -7.50 0.49 -3.58
CA LEU A 78 -7.85 -0.80 -4.17
C LEU A 78 -7.86 -1.92 -3.13
N GLN A 79 -6.85 -1.96 -2.26
CA GLN A 79 -6.78 -2.92 -1.18
C GLN A 79 -7.94 -2.76 -0.19
N GLN A 80 -8.27 -1.53 0.18
CA GLN A 80 -9.42 -1.23 1.05
C GLN A 80 -10.73 -1.66 0.41
N PHE A 81 -10.91 -1.41 -0.89
CA PHE A 81 -12.12 -1.81 -1.60
C PHE A 81 -12.31 -3.34 -1.63
N ILE A 82 -11.23 -4.09 -1.87
CA ILE A 82 -11.27 -5.56 -1.85
C ILE A 82 -11.55 -6.06 -0.43
N SER A 83 -10.90 -5.49 0.58
CA SER A 83 -11.13 -5.84 1.99
C SER A 83 -12.57 -5.57 2.42
N MET A 84 -13.17 -4.46 1.99
CA MET A 84 -14.58 -4.16 2.26
C MET A 84 -15.54 -5.20 1.69
N ARG A 85 -15.27 -5.68 0.47
CA ARG A 85 -16.13 -6.72 -0.14
C ARG A 85 -16.09 -8.01 0.65
N THR A 86 -14.91 -8.42 1.09
CA THR A 86 -14.73 -9.64 1.88
C THR A 86 -15.35 -9.52 3.27
N GLN A 87 -15.25 -8.35 3.90
CA GLN A 87 -15.78 -8.12 5.25
C GLN A 87 -17.30 -7.91 5.28
N LYS A 88 -17.93 -7.47 4.20
CA LYS A 88 -19.39 -7.30 4.13
C LYS A 88 -20.16 -8.60 4.44
N GLU A 89 -19.61 -9.73 4.07
CA GLU A 89 -20.20 -11.02 4.38
C GLU A 89 -20.04 -11.37 5.86
N GLN A 90 -18.91 -11.08 6.45
CA GLN A 90 -18.67 -11.29 7.88
C GLN A 90 -19.49 -10.33 8.76
N GLN A 91 -19.66 -9.08 8.34
CA GLN A 91 -20.46 -8.09 9.08
C GLN A 91 -21.96 -8.41 9.13
N LYS A 92 -22.51 -9.09 8.13
CA LYS A 92 -23.92 -9.56 8.17
C LYS A 92 -24.18 -10.50 9.35
N TYR A 93 -23.13 -11.16 9.86
CA TYR A 93 -23.24 -12.10 10.98
C TYR A 93 -22.85 -11.50 12.32
N SER A 94 -22.14 -10.36 12.36
CA SER A 94 -21.57 -9.81 13.60
C SER A 94 -22.16 -8.48 14.08
N SER A 95 -22.95 -7.77 13.28
CA SER A 95 -23.55 -6.50 13.70
C SER A 95 -25.07 -6.51 13.57
N ALA A 96 -25.73 -6.71 14.69
CA ALA A 96 -27.16 -6.40 14.85
C ALA A 96 -27.42 -4.87 14.81
N ASP A 97 -26.37 -4.05 14.94
CA ASP A 97 -26.42 -2.58 14.98
C ASP A 97 -25.64 -2.00 13.81
N GLY A 98 -26.29 -1.27 12.89
CA GLY A 98 -25.70 -0.72 11.67
C GLY A 98 -24.58 0.33 11.86
N SER A 99 -24.19 0.65 13.10
CA SER A 99 -23.14 1.62 13.44
C SER A 99 -21.73 1.15 13.05
N GLY A 100 -21.48 -0.15 13.03
CA GLY A 100 -20.16 -0.72 12.71
C GLY A 100 -19.67 -0.41 11.31
N ALA A 101 -20.56 -0.38 10.31
CA ALA A 101 -20.21 -0.12 8.91
C ALA A 101 -19.84 1.35 8.65
N ALA A 102 -20.48 2.30 9.35
CA ALA A 102 -20.18 3.72 9.24
C ALA A 102 -18.81 4.05 9.85
N ASN A 103 -18.54 3.52 11.05
CA ASN A 103 -17.26 3.69 11.73
C ASN A 103 -16.10 3.09 10.94
N GLN A 104 -16.29 1.94 10.30
CA GLN A 104 -15.27 1.32 9.46
C GLN A 104 -14.95 2.15 8.22
N LYS A 105 -15.96 2.72 7.54
CA LYS A 105 -15.73 3.62 6.40
C LYS A 105 -14.96 4.87 6.82
N MET A 106 -15.35 5.49 7.95
CA MET A 106 -14.67 6.67 8.47
C MET A 106 -13.21 6.36 8.80
N MET A 107 -12.94 5.26 9.47
CA MET A 107 -11.58 4.82 9.79
C MET A 107 -10.73 4.63 8.53
N MET A 108 -11.30 4.04 7.47
CA MET A 108 -10.59 3.85 6.19
C MET A 108 -10.25 5.18 5.51
N VAL A 109 -11.18 6.14 5.52
CA VAL A 109 -10.92 7.48 4.94
C VAL A 109 -9.79 8.16 5.71
N ILE A 110 -9.83 8.14 7.04
CA ILE A 110 -8.77 8.72 7.88
C ILE A 110 -7.43 8.06 7.59
N MET A 111 -7.37 6.73 7.52
CA MET A 111 -6.13 6.02 7.17
C MET A 111 -5.61 6.40 5.78
N THR A 112 -6.49 6.48 4.78
CA THR A 112 -6.09 6.87 3.42
C THR A 112 -5.51 8.27 3.39
N VAL A 113 -6.15 9.23 4.06
CA VAL A 113 -5.65 10.62 4.15
C VAL A 113 -4.29 10.66 4.86
N MET A 114 -4.14 9.92 5.97
CA MET A 114 -2.88 9.84 6.69
C MET A 114 -1.75 9.26 5.81
N PHE A 115 -2.01 8.19 5.08
CA PHE A 115 -1.03 7.61 4.15
C PHE A 115 -0.72 8.53 2.97
N ALA A 116 -1.70 9.28 2.48
CA ALA A 116 -1.47 10.29 1.45
C ALA A 116 -0.49 11.38 1.93
N ILE A 117 -0.69 11.89 3.15
CA ILE A 117 0.24 12.86 3.76
C ILE A 117 1.64 12.26 3.88
N PHE A 118 1.76 11.03 4.35
CA PHE A 118 3.05 10.35 4.44
C PHE A 118 3.73 10.17 3.08
N ALA A 119 2.97 9.83 2.04
CA ALA A 119 3.52 9.69 0.69
C ALA A 119 4.10 11.01 0.14
N PHE A 120 3.59 12.16 0.57
CA PHE A 120 4.15 13.48 0.24
C PHE A 120 5.36 13.87 1.09
N MET A 121 5.46 13.37 2.32
CA MET A 121 6.55 13.70 3.23
C MET A 121 7.76 12.80 3.03
N TYR A 122 7.55 11.52 2.74
CA TYR A 122 8.61 10.53 2.65
C TYR A 122 9.26 10.48 1.26
N SER A 123 10.41 9.82 1.21
CA SER A 123 11.18 9.62 -0.02
C SER A 123 10.45 8.73 -1.05
N ALA A 124 10.87 8.83 -2.31
CA ALA A 124 10.37 7.95 -3.36
C ALA A 124 10.67 6.46 -3.07
N SER A 125 11.77 6.15 -2.38
CA SER A 125 12.07 4.79 -1.90
C SER A 125 10.97 4.23 -1.02
N PHE A 126 10.44 5.04 -0.11
CA PHE A 126 9.32 4.65 0.74
C PHE A 126 8.06 4.40 -0.09
N SER A 127 7.76 5.27 -1.05
CA SER A 127 6.61 5.09 -1.95
C SER A 127 6.73 3.82 -2.78
N ILE A 128 7.92 3.49 -3.29
CA ILE A 128 8.20 2.23 -4.02
C ILE A 128 7.94 1.02 -3.10
N TYR A 129 8.45 1.06 -1.86
CA TYR A 129 8.20 0.02 -0.88
C TYR A 129 6.70 -0.16 -0.61
N MET A 130 5.98 0.94 -0.38
CA MET A 130 4.54 0.91 -0.11
C MET A 130 3.75 0.32 -1.28
N VAL A 131 4.04 0.73 -2.51
CA VAL A 131 3.39 0.18 -3.72
C VAL A 131 3.65 -1.32 -3.84
N THR A 132 4.90 -1.74 -3.70
CA THR A 132 5.28 -3.16 -3.80
C THR A 132 4.60 -3.99 -2.70
N SER A 133 4.63 -3.53 -1.46
CA SER A 133 3.97 -4.18 -0.32
C SER A 133 2.46 -4.31 -0.53
N ASN A 134 1.80 -3.25 -1.00
CA ASN A 134 0.38 -3.27 -1.27
C ASN A 134 0.02 -4.23 -2.41
N ILE A 135 0.81 -4.28 -3.49
CA ILE A 135 0.60 -5.23 -4.59
C ILE A 135 0.72 -6.67 -4.10
N VAL A 136 1.76 -7.00 -3.33
CA VAL A 136 1.94 -8.34 -2.75
C VAL A 136 0.76 -8.69 -1.84
N SER A 137 0.34 -7.77 -0.99
CA SER A 137 -0.82 -7.93 -0.11
C SER A 137 -2.12 -8.18 -0.90
N LEU A 138 -2.35 -7.43 -1.99
CA LEU A 138 -3.50 -7.63 -2.88
C LEU A 138 -3.51 -9.02 -3.51
N ILE A 139 -2.38 -9.46 -4.07
CA ILE A 139 -2.24 -10.79 -4.67
C ILE A 139 -2.53 -11.86 -3.63
N THR A 140 -1.92 -11.76 -2.45
CA THR A 140 -2.11 -12.69 -1.33
C THR A 140 -3.58 -12.75 -0.91
N THR A 141 -4.24 -11.60 -0.76
CA THR A 141 -5.66 -11.52 -0.38
C THR A 141 -6.56 -12.19 -1.43
N VAL A 142 -6.32 -11.94 -2.71
CA VAL A 142 -7.10 -12.57 -3.79
C VAL A 142 -6.91 -14.08 -3.82
N ILE A 143 -5.68 -14.56 -3.63
CA ILE A 143 -5.37 -16.00 -3.59
C ILE A 143 -6.06 -16.65 -2.39
N ILE A 144 -5.90 -16.08 -1.19
CA ILE A 144 -6.50 -16.62 0.03
C ILE A 144 -8.02 -16.66 -0.10
N ASN A 145 -8.66 -15.57 -0.55
CA ASN A 145 -10.11 -15.53 -0.71
C ASN A 145 -10.60 -16.64 -1.67
N LYS A 146 -9.93 -16.83 -2.81
CA LYS A 146 -10.28 -17.93 -3.73
C LYS A 146 -10.14 -19.31 -3.10
N LEU A 147 -9.06 -19.54 -2.34
CA LEU A 147 -8.84 -20.82 -1.66
C LEU A 147 -9.90 -21.08 -0.59
N VAL A 148 -10.24 -20.05 0.20
CA VAL A 148 -11.28 -20.12 1.23
C VAL A 148 -12.64 -20.41 0.58
N ASP A 149 -13.02 -19.70 -0.48
CA ASP A 149 -14.29 -19.90 -1.18
C ASP A 149 -14.41 -21.33 -1.73
N VAL A 150 -13.35 -21.86 -2.32
CA VAL A 150 -13.33 -23.25 -2.83
C VAL A 150 -13.48 -24.25 -1.68
N LYS A 151 -12.79 -24.02 -0.55
CA LYS A 151 -12.86 -24.90 0.61
C LYS A 151 -14.26 -24.86 1.25
N MET A 152 -14.81 -23.66 1.44
CA MET A 152 -16.15 -23.48 2.02
C MET A 152 -17.22 -24.15 1.17
N LYS A 153 -17.18 -24.00 -0.16
CA LYS A 153 -18.12 -24.68 -1.07
C LYS A 153 -18.04 -26.20 -0.95
N LYS A 154 -16.83 -26.76 -0.87
CA LYS A 154 -16.63 -28.20 -0.67
C LYS A 154 -17.18 -28.69 0.68
N ASP A 155 -16.96 -27.93 1.73
CA ASP A 155 -17.45 -28.27 3.07
C ASP A 155 -18.98 -28.14 3.17
N GLU A 156 -19.57 -27.15 2.50
CA GLU A 156 -21.02 -26.99 2.39
C GLU A 156 -21.65 -28.14 1.59
N GLU A 157 -21.05 -28.54 0.47
CA GLU A 157 -21.51 -29.69 -0.32
C GLU A 157 -21.44 -30.97 0.53
N LYS A 158 -20.38 -31.22 1.29
CA LYS A 158 -20.27 -32.38 2.19
C LYS A 158 -21.34 -32.35 3.29
N ARG A 159 -21.60 -31.18 3.89
CA ARG A 159 -22.65 -31.04 4.92
C ARG A 159 -24.04 -31.28 4.35
N LEU A 160 -24.32 -30.80 3.12
CA LEU A 160 -25.58 -31.05 2.45
C LEU A 160 -25.73 -32.54 2.11
N GLN A 161 -24.68 -33.18 1.62
CA GLN A 161 -24.67 -34.61 1.33
C GLN A 161 -24.93 -35.43 2.59
N GLN A 162 -24.22 -35.13 3.69
CA GLN A 162 -24.45 -35.82 4.97
C GLN A 162 -25.90 -35.61 5.50
N LYS A 163 -26.44 -34.40 5.40
CA LYS A 163 -27.83 -34.14 5.79
C LYS A 163 -28.83 -34.92 4.95
N TYR A 164 -28.54 -35.04 3.65
CA TYR A 164 -29.39 -35.79 2.71
C TYR A 164 -29.34 -37.29 3.02
N ASP A 165 -28.14 -37.85 3.15
CA ASP A 165 -27.92 -39.27 3.43
C ASP A 165 -28.54 -39.68 4.78
N ASN A 166 -28.46 -38.83 5.79
CA ASN A 166 -29.14 -39.05 7.08
C ASN A 166 -30.64 -39.00 7.00
N ARG A 167 -31.21 -38.22 6.06
CA ARG A 167 -32.69 -38.07 5.89
C ARG A 167 -33.31 -39.12 4.96
N PHE A 168 -32.52 -39.64 4.02
CA PHE A 168 -32.93 -40.61 3.03
C PHE A 168 -31.89 -41.73 2.91
N PRO A 169 -31.80 -42.62 3.89
CA PRO A 169 -30.83 -43.73 3.84
C PRO A 169 -31.18 -44.63 2.64
N GLY A 170 -30.20 -44.83 1.78
CA GLY A 170 -30.33 -45.68 0.56
C GLY A 170 -30.59 -44.92 -0.76
N ARG A 171 -30.65 -43.57 -0.74
CA ARG A 171 -30.69 -42.74 -1.95
C ARG A 171 -29.43 -41.92 -2.08
N SER A 172 -28.76 -41.96 -3.24
CA SER A 172 -27.60 -41.12 -3.50
C SER A 172 -28.01 -39.67 -3.75
N TYR A 173 -27.27 -38.71 -3.18
CA TYR A 173 -27.46 -37.29 -3.45
C TYR A 173 -27.03 -36.96 -4.88
N GLN A 174 -27.98 -36.65 -5.74
CA GLN A 174 -27.72 -36.09 -7.07
C GLN A 174 -27.87 -34.58 -7.02
N LYS A 175 -26.78 -33.85 -7.26
CA LYS A 175 -26.81 -32.41 -7.41
C LYS A 175 -27.50 -32.07 -8.75
N ASP A 176 -28.64 -31.43 -8.69
CA ASP A 176 -29.31 -30.93 -9.91
C ASP A 176 -28.40 -29.96 -10.65
N LYS A 177 -27.92 -30.37 -11.82
CA LYS A 177 -27.09 -29.55 -12.73
C LYS A 177 -27.85 -28.37 -13.38
N LYS A 178 -29.05 -28.05 -12.93
CA LYS A 178 -29.95 -27.07 -13.56
C LYS A 178 -29.94 -25.67 -12.95
N SER A 179 -28.85 -25.18 -12.42
CA SER A 179 -28.78 -23.77 -12.03
C SER A 179 -27.52 -23.07 -12.60
N LYS A 180 -27.37 -23.18 -13.93
CA LYS A 180 -26.53 -22.29 -14.70
C LYS A 180 -27.19 -22.01 -16.03
N LYS A 181 -28.09 -21.03 -16.03
CA LYS A 181 -28.43 -20.19 -17.18
C LYS A 181 -28.53 -18.76 -16.70
#